data_c19244dc1570d99a57c36af3c78df216
#
_entry.id   c19244dc1570d99a57c36af3c78df216
#
_cell.length_a   1.000
_cell.length_b   1.000
_cell.length_c   1.000
_cell.angle_alpha   90.00
_cell.angle_beta   90.00
_cell.angle_gamma   90.00
#
_symmetry.space_group_name_H-M   'P 1'
#
loop_
_entity.id
_entity.type
_entity.pdbx_description
1 polymer ?
#
loop_
_entity_poly.entity_id
_entity_poly.type
_entity_poly.pdbx_seq_one_letter_code
_entity_poly.pdbx_strand_id
1 'polypeptide(L)'
;MSEFSEYLSKKIKEQNTIKRISIRELARNIGISHDYLGRIIHGKVIAPEKGIQEKIAFKLLKENEYKEFYDLAAKDRGEIPVDIQESLSKKSNKWNEIRKILEVEI
;
A
#
# COMPACT_ATOMS: atom_id res chain seq x y z
N MET A 1 -12.39 11.04 2.16
CA MET A 1 -11.19 10.22 2.42
C MET A 1 -11.42 8.82 1.86
N SER A 2 -10.37 8.18 1.36
CA SER A 2 -10.49 6.82 0.84
C SER A 2 -10.36 5.80 1.99
N GLU A 3 -10.79 4.56 1.73
CA GLU A 3 -10.58 3.48 2.69
C GLU A 3 -9.10 3.30 3.00
N PHE A 4 -8.25 3.47 1.99
CA PHE A 4 -6.80 3.39 2.17
C PHE A 4 -6.29 4.45 3.14
N SER A 5 -6.66 5.71 2.95
CA SER A 5 -6.20 6.80 3.81
C SER A 5 -6.70 6.64 5.24
N GLU A 6 -7.93 6.16 5.41
CA GLU A 6 -8.49 5.89 6.74
C GLU A 6 -7.73 4.75 7.43
N TYR A 7 -7.45 3.68 6.71
CA TYR A 7 -6.68 2.55 7.23
C TYR A 7 -5.27 2.99 7.65
N LEU A 8 -4.59 3.73 6.78
CA LEU A 8 -3.23 4.20 7.07
C LEU A 8 -3.21 5.13 8.27
N SER A 9 -4.15 6.05 8.34
CA SER A 9 -4.29 6.96 9.47
C SER A 9 -4.47 6.22 10.79
N LYS A 10 -5.32 5.19 10.78
CA LYS A 10 -5.56 4.35 11.96
C LYS A 10 -4.28 3.64 12.39
N LYS A 11 -3.55 3.05 11.45
CA LYS A 11 -2.31 2.32 11.75
C LYS A 11 -1.23 3.25 12.32
N ILE A 12 -1.13 4.45 11.80
CA ILE A 12 -0.18 5.45 12.30
C ILE A 12 -0.52 5.82 13.74
N LYS A 13 -1.80 6.02 14.04
CA LYS A 13 -2.25 6.34 15.40
C LYS A 13 -1.94 5.19 16.36
N GLU A 14 -2.17 3.96 15.95
CA GLU A 14 -1.86 2.78 16.76
C GLU A 14 -0.36 2.71 17.08
N GLN A 15 0.49 2.90 16.07
CA GLN A 15 1.93 2.88 16.27
C GLN A 15 2.41 4.04 17.13
N ASN A 16 1.83 5.21 16.95
CA ASN A 16 2.18 6.39 17.74
C ASN A 16 1.89 6.18 19.23
N THR A 17 0.83 5.43 19.55
CA THR A 17 0.49 5.08 20.92
C THR A 17 1.56 4.20 21.55
N ILE A 18 2.14 3.29 20.76
CA ILE A 18 3.13 2.31 21.24
C ILE A 18 4.55 2.92 21.23
N LYS A 19 4.97 3.52 20.12
CA LYS A 19 6.35 3.96 19.90
C LYS A 19 6.53 5.48 19.86
N ARG A 20 5.46 6.24 19.83
CA ARG A 20 5.48 7.72 19.76
C ARG A 20 6.29 8.25 18.58
N ILE A 21 6.16 7.59 17.43
CA ILE A 21 6.81 8.04 16.20
C ILE A 21 5.99 9.17 15.60
N SER A 22 6.60 10.32 15.33
CA SER A 22 5.93 11.42 14.66
C SER A 22 5.74 11.13 13.17
N ILE A 23 4.77 11.82 12.54
CA ILE A 23 4.57 11.72 11.09
C ILE A 23 5.84 12.15 10.35
N ARG A 24 6.54 13.15 10.88
CA ARG A 24 7.79 13.64 10.30
C ARG A 24 8.89 12.57 10.32
N GLU A 25 9.03 11.85 11.41
CA GLU A 25 9.98 10.75 11.50
C GLU A 25 9.61 9.59 10.59
N LEU A 26 8.32 9.25 10.52
CA LEU A 26 7.84 8.20 9.64
C LEU A 26 8.12 8.54 8.18
N ALA A 27 7.85 9.77 7.77
CA ALA A 27 8.13 10.23 6.41
C ALA A 27 9.63 10.10 6.09
N ARG A 28 10.50 10.50 7.02
CA ARG A 28 11.94 10.37 6.87
C ARG A 28 12.35 8.91 6.70
N ASN A 29 11.81 8.02 7.51
CA ASN A 29 12.13 6.59 7.47
C ASN A 29 11.67 5.93 6.17
N ILE A 30 10.58 6.43 5.59
CA ILE A 30 10.05 5.94 4.31
C ILE A 30 10.79 6.55 3.13
N GLY A 31 11.35 7.76 3.31
CA GLY A 31 12.06 8.48 2.25
C GLY A 31 11.16 9.39 1.43
N ILE A 32 10.10 9.90 2.02
CA ILE A 32 9.20 10.87 1.38
C ILE A 32 9.10 12.13 2.21
N SER A 33 8.57 13.20 1.61
CA SER A 33 8.40 14.46 2.34
C SER A 33 7.27 14.34 3.37
N HIS A 34 7.37 15.10 4.43
CA HIS A 34 6.33 15.23 5.45
C HIS A 34 5.01 15.69 4.82
N ASP A 35 5.07 16.66 3.91
CA ASP A 35 3.87 17.16 3.22
C ASP A 35 3.19 16.08 2.39
N TYR A 36 3.95 15.27 1.66
CA TYR A 36 3.39 14.20 0.85
C TYR A 36 2.70 13.15 1.73
N LEU A 37 3.36 12.73 2.81
CA LEU A 37 2.76 11.78 3.74
C LEU A 37 1.47 12.35 4.34
N GLY A 38 1.47 13.63 4.70
CA GLY A 38 0.26 14.31 5.19
C GLY A 38 -0.88 14.25 4.20
N ARG A 39 -0.61 14.49 2.91
CA ARG A 39 -1.63 14.42 1.86
C ARG A 39 -2.20 13.02 1.70
N ILE A 40 -1.34 12.00 1.79
CA ILE A 40 -1.78 10.60 1.74
C ILE A 40 -2.72 10.30 2.91
N ILE A 41 -2.33 10.67 4.11
CA ILE A 41 -3.09 10.40 5.33
C ILE A 41 -4.46 11.09 5.30
N HIS A 42 -4.51 12.31 4.76
CA HIS A 42 -5.75 13.08 4.70
C HIS A 42 -6.59 12.79 3.45
N GLY A 43 -6.17 11.84 2.64
CA GLY A 43 -6.92 11.43 1.45
C GLY A 43 -6.95 12.47 0.34
N LYS A 44 -5.99 13.39 0.32
CA LYS A 44 -5.90 14.45 -0.71
C LYS A 44 -5.23 13.97 -1.99
N VAL A 45 -4.51 12.87 -1.94
CA VAL A 45 -3.90 12.22 -3.08
C VAL A 45 -4.20 10.72 -3.00
N ILE A 46 -4.11 10.02 -4.11
CA ILE A 46 -4.33 8.57 -4.12
C ILE A 46 -3.18 7.86 -3.39
N ALA A 47 -3.37 6.58 -3.11
CA ALA A 47 -2.34 5.75 -2.50
C ALA A 47 -1.04 5.86 -3.29
N PRO A 48 0.12 5.81 -2.63
CA PRO A 48 1.41 5.96 -3.30
C PRO A 48 1.76 4.75 -4.17
N GLU A 49 2.79 4.91 -4.98
CA GLU A 49 3.27 3.85 -5.87
C GLU A 49 3.83 2.65 -5.10
N LYS A 50 4.09 1.57 -5.83
CA LYS A 50 4.57 0.29 -5.29
C LYS A 50 5.75 0.43 -4.32
N GLY A 51 6.81 1.13 -4.72
CA GLY A 51 8.02 1.26 -3.90
C GLY A 51 7.74 1.90 -2.55
N ILE A 52 6.91 2.92 -2.53
CA ILE A 52 6.53 3.61 -1.30
C ILE A 52 5.59 2.75 -0.47
N GLN A 53 4.64 2.05 -1.10
CA GLN A 53 3.78 1.11 -0.39
C GLN A 53 4.60 0.07 0.36
N GLU A 54 5.60 -0.51 -0.29
CA GLU A 54 6.47 -1.53 0.32
C GLU A 54 7.22 -0.98 1.53
N LYS A 55 7.73 0.24 1.43
CA LYS A 55 8.42 0.89 2.55
C LYS A 55 7.49 1.18 3.72
N ILE A 56 6.28 1.64 3.43
CA ILE A 56 5.27 1.89 4.48
C ILE A 56 4.94 0.57 5.19
N ALA A 57 4.66 -0.48 4.43
CA ALA A 57 4.31 -1.77 4.99
C ALA A 57 5.42 -2.29 5.88
N PHE A 58 6.67 -2.25 5.40
CA PHE A 58 7.82 -2.73 6.16
C PHE A 58 8.03 -1.96 7.46
N LYS A 59 7.85 -0.64 7.43
CA LYS A 59 8.10 0.21 8.61
C LYS A 59 6.95 0.27 9.60
N LEU A 60 5.73 0.10 9.14
CA LEU A 60 4.54 0.39 9.94
C LEU A 60 3.71 -0.84 10.30
N LEU A 61 3.70 -1.85 9.46
CA LEU A 61 2.74 -2.96 9.55
C LEU A 61 3.41 -4.28 9.92
N LYS A 62 2.60 -5.19 10.45
CA LYS A 62 2.97 -6.59 10.65
C LYS A 62 2.66 -7.36 9.36
N GLU A 63 3.31 -8.49 9.15
CA GLU A 63 3.11 -9.30 7.93
C GLU A 63 1.65 -9.67 7.70
N ASN A 64 0.92 -10.01 8.75
CA ASN A 64 -0.48 -10.38 8.63
C ASN A 64 -1.39 -9.21 8.25
N GLU A 65 -0.86 -7.99 8.23
CA GLU A 65 -1.60 -6.78 7.83
C GLU A 65 -1.30 -6.36 6.40
N TYR A 66 -0.27 -6.93 5.77
CA TYR A 66 0.17 -6.52 4.43
C TYR A 66 -0.91 -6.72 3.37
N LYS A 67 -1.61 -7.85 3.42
CA LYS A 67 -2.64 -8.17 2.42
C LYS A 67 -3.72 -7.10 2.38
N GLU A 68 -4.27 -6.74 3.53
CA GLU A 68 -5.32 -5.71 3.60
C GLU A 68 -4.80 -4.36 3.11
N PHE A 69 -3.60 -3.99 3.51
CA PHE A 69 -2.98 -2.74 3.10
C PHE A 69 -2.82 -2.66 1.58
N TYR A 70 -2.26 -3.71 0.97
CA TYR A 70 -2.06 -3.74 -0.48
C TYR A 70 -3.38 -3.79 -1.25
N ASP A 71 -4.39 -4.49 -0.73
CA ASP A 71 -5.72 -4.53 -1.36
C ASP A 71 -6.36 -3.14 -1.38
N LEU A 72 -6.27 -2.42 -0.26
CA LEU A 72 -6.83 -1.06 -0.18
C LEU A 72 -6.09 -0.08 -1.07
N ALA A 73 -4.77 -0.17 -1.12
CA ALA A 73 -3.96 0.67 -2.02
C ALA A 73 -4.31 0.40 -3.49
N ALA A 74 -4.47 -0.86 -3.84
CA ALA A 74 -4.82 -1.27 -5.20
C ALA A 74 -6.17 -0.70 -5.62
N LYS A 75 -7.16 -0.78 -4.76
CA LYS A 75 -8.49 -0.21 -5.03
C LYS A 75 -8.41 1.30 -5.27
N ASP A 76 -7.62 1.97 -4.45
CA ASP A 76 -7.46 3.43 -4.55
C ASP A 76 -6.77 3.84 -5.86
N ARG A 77 -5.80 3.05 -6.31
CA ARG A 77 -5.04 3.32 -7.52
C ARG A 77 -5.67 2.73 -8.79
N GLY A 78 -6.63 1.82 -8.65
CA GLY A 78 -7.18 1.09 -9.80
C GLY A 78 -6.19 0.10 -10.38
N GLU A 79 -5.39 -0.52 -9.53
CA GLU A 79 -4.33 -1.45 -9.92
C GLU A 79 -4.51 -2.80 -9.22
N ILE A 80 -3.67 -3.76 -9.60
CA ILE A 80 -3.59 -5.06 -8.93
C ILE A 80 -2.73 -4.88 -7.66
N PRO A 81 -3.10 -5.52 -6.54
CA PRO A 81 -2.28 -5.45 -5.32
C PRO A 81 -0.82 -5.81 -5.56
N VAL A 82 0.10 -5.10 -4.88
CA VAL A 82 1.54 -5.20 -5.11
C VAL A 82 2.06 -6.62 -4.91
N ASP A 83 1.59 -7.33 -3.88
CA ASP A 83 1.99 -8.70 -3.61
C ASP A 83 1.59 -9.65 -4.74
N ILE A 84 0.41 -9.44 -5.34
CA ILE A 84 -0.05 -10.22 -6.49
C ILE A 84 0.77 -9.85 -7.73
N GLN A 85 1.05 -8.58 -7.96
CA GLN A 85 1.87 -8.13 -9.09
C GLN A 85 3.23 -8.84 -9.10
N GLU A 86 3.88 -8.93 -7.95
CA GLU A 86 5.17 -9.60 -7.85
C GLU A 86 5.08 -11.08 -8.18
N SER A 87 4.08 -11.77 -7.63
CA SER A 87 3.86 -13.17 -7.91
C SER A 87 3.58 -13.42 -9.40
N LEU A 88 2.75 -12.57 -10.00
CA LEU A 88 2.43 -12.68 -11.43
C LEU A 88 3.65 -12.46 -12.32
N SER A 89 4.49 -11.49 -11.97
CA SER A 89 5.70 -11.19 -12.74
C SER A 89 6.65 -12.39 -12.78
N LYS A 90 6.71 -13.14 -11.69
CA LYS A 90 7.59 -14.31 -11.58
C LYS A 90 7.02 -15.57 -12.22
N LYS A 91 5.72 -15.57 -12.54
CA LYS A 91 5.00 -16.76 -13.04
C LYS A 91 4.38 -16.51 -14.41
N SER A 92 5.20 -16.03 -15.36
CA SER A 92 4.72 -15.73 -16.71
C SER A 92 4.07 -16.92 -17.40
N ASN A 93 4.50 -18.14 -17.06
CA ASN A 93 3.92 -19.38 -17.60
C ASN A 93 2.46 -19.59 -17.16
N LYS A 94 1.99 -18.85 -16.17
CA LYS A 94 0.61 -18.92 -15.68
C LYS A 94 -0.29 -17.83 -16.26
N TRP A 95 0.26 -16.88 -17.00
CA TRP A 95 -0.50 -15.71 -17.47
C TRP A 95 -1.70 -16.09 -18.35
N ASN A 96 -1.57 -17.11 -19.21
CA ASN A 96 -2.69 -17.53 -20.05
C ASN A 96 -3.83 -18.15 -19.24
N GLU A 97 -3.50 -18.91 -18.20
CA GLU A 97 -4.50 -19.45 -17.28
C GLU A 97 -5.26 -18.32 -16.56
N ILE A 98 -4.53 -17.30 -16.14
CA ILE A 98 -5.10 -16.14 -15.47
C ILE A 98 -6.03 -15.37 -16.41
N ARG A 99 -5.63 -15.19 -17.66
CA ARG A 99 -6.47 -14.53 -18.66
C ARG A 99 -7.81 -15.27 -18.84
N LYS A 100 -7.77 -16.59 -18.84
CA LYS A 100 -8.98 -17.41 -18.95
C LYS A 100 -9.90 -17.20 -17.74
N ILE A 101 -9.31 -17.19 -16.54
CA ILE A 101 -10.09 -16.98 -15.31
C ILE A 101 -10.76 -15.60 -15.32
N LEU A 102 -10.06 -14.59 -15.79
CA LEU A 102 -10.55 -13.21 -15.84
C LEU A 102 -11.35 -12.90 -17.11
N GLU A 103 -11.52 -13.88 -18.02
CA GLU A 103 -12.21 -13.71 -19.28
C GLU A 103 -11.63 -12.56 -20.13
N VAL A 104 -10.32 -12.41 -20.09
CA VAL A 104 -9.62 -11.40 -20.88
C VAL A 104 -9.39 -11.94 -22.29
N GLU A 105 -9.74 -11.14 -23.30
CA GLU A 105 -9.48 -11.49 -24.69
C GLU A 105 -7.98 -11.52 -24.96
N ILE A 106 -7.56 -12.52 -25.72
CA ILE A 106 -6.14 -12.70 -26.08
C ILE A 106 -5.90 -12.16 -27.49
#